data_7fd6f780219a9b836513fe7a9bbe2816
#
_entry.id   7fd6f780219a9b836513fe7a9bbe2816
#
_cell.length_a   1.000
_cell.length_b   1.000
_cell.length_c   1.000
_cell.angle_alpha   90.00
_cell.angle_beta   90.00
_cell.angle_gamma   90.00
#
_symmetry.space_group_name_H-M   'P 1'
#
loop_
_entity.id
_entity.type
_entity.pdbx_description
1 polymer ?
#
loop_
_entity_poly.entity_id
_entity_poly.type
_entity_poly.pdbx_seq_one_letter_code
_entity_poly.pdbx_strand_id
1 'polypeptide(L)'
;MGSILNPLYTAVSWVIISIHGLLAPIFGSTSGVTWSLSIIGLVILIRIILIPLFVKQIKSQRALTALQPQMKAIQAKYKDDRQKQSEEMMKLYKEHKTNPLASCFPILAQAPIFFALFTVLNGIGKNPPVKHGVLTQADVVNAAQAKFFGAPISETFLGSSSTTVKIVTVILIAFMSLTTFTTQRQLMVKGMPKMDSSNNMMLQQQKIMLYLFPVIFAISGVNFPIGVLIYWSTTNLWTWGQQFYVIKRNPTPGSPAYEELQHKKARKAGTVIDGATIDEPRPDEDIKGQRQQPKSKKKKKK
;
A
#
# COMPACT_ATOMS: atom_id res chain seq x y z
N MET A 1 7.99 -17.33 19.66
CA MET A 1 7.69 -16.69 18.35
C MET A 1 8.82 -16.83 17.34
N GLY A 2 10.08 -17.06 17.72
CA GLY A 2 11.21 -17.13 16.79
C GLY A 2 11.14 -18.21 15.70
N SER A 3 10.63 -19.39 15.99
CA SER A 3 10.66 -20.52 15.05
C SER A 3 9.74 -20.36 13.83
N ILE A 4 8.59 -19.71 13.96
CA ILE A 4 7.62 -19.53 12.85
C ILE A 4 8.10 -18.47 11.84
N LEU A 5 8.84 -17.45 12.27
CA LEU A 5 9.37 -16.40 11.41
C LEU A 5 10.75 -16.72 10.81
N ASN A 6 11.44 -17.78 11.27
CA ASN A 6 12.74 -18.17 10.74
C ASN A 6 12.79 -18.35 9.21
N PRO A 7 11.80 -19.00 8.56
CA PRO A 7 11.80 -19.09 7.10
C PRO A 7 11.74 -17.71 6.42
N LEU A 8 11.03 -16.75 7.04
CA LEU A 8 10.96 -15.38 6.51
C LEU A 8 12.27 -14.62 6.72
N TYR A 9 12.95 -14.81 7.87
CA TYR A 9 14.30 -14.25 8.07
C TYR A 9 15.27 -14.78 7.03
N THR A 10 15.21 -16.09 6.76
CA THR A 10 16.02 -16.73 5.73
C THR A 10 15.72 -16.17 4.34
N ALA A 11 14.44 -16.08 3.96
CA ALA A 11 14.05 -15.56 2.65
C ALA A 11 14.46 -14.09 2.47
N VAL A 12 14.18 -13.22 3.46
CA VAL A 12 14.51 -11.79 3.40
C VAL A 12 16.02 -11.58 3.33
N SER A 13 16.79 -12.24 4.21
CA SER A 13 18.24 -12.12 4.22
C SER A 13 18.89 -12.72 2.97
N TRP A 14 18.36 -13.82 2.45
CA TRP A 14 18.83 -14.41 1.20
C TRP A 14 18.66 -13.46 0.02
N VAL A 15 17.51 -12.81 -0.12
CA VAL A 15 17.29 -11.82 -1.19
C VAL A 15 18.24 -10.64 -1.04
N ILE A 16 18.41 -10.10 0.18
CA ILE A 16 19.34 -8.98 0.43
C ILE A 16 20.75 -9.37 0.01
N ILE A 17 21.27 -10.53 0.44
CA ILE A 17 22.64 -10.99 0.13
C ILE A 17 22.79 -11.32 -1.35
N SER A 18 21.77 -11.89 -1.99
CA SER A 18 21.81 -12.16 -3.43
C SER A 18 21.95 -10.87 -4.25
N ILE A 19 21.15 -9.84 -3.92
CA ILE A 19 21.24 -8.54 -4.58
C ILE A 19 22.57 -7.86 -4.23
N HIS A 20 23.01 -7.95 -2.96
CA HIS A 20 24.28 -7.42 -2.51
C HIS A 20 25.45 -8.05 -3.32
N GLY A 21 25.46 -9.37 -3.50
CA GLY A 21 26.47 -10.08 -4.28
C GLY A 21 26.53 -9.66 -5.76
N LEU A 22 25.38 -9.31 -6.35
CA LEU A 22 25.31 -8.78 -7.72
C LEU A 22 25.86 -7.34 -7.82
N LEU A 23 25.68 -6.54 -6.78
CA LEU A 23 26.07 -5.12 -6.77
C LEU A 23 27.49 -4.88 -6.22
N ALA A 24 27.98 -5.76 -5.35
CA ALA A 24 29.28 -5.64 -4.70
C ALA A 24 30.47 -5.50 -5.67
N PRO A 25 30.53 -6.20 -6.81
CA PRO A 25 31.59 -6.01 -7.80
C PRO A 25 31.63 -4.61 -8.42
N ILE A 26 30.48 -3.91 -8.44
CA ILE A 26 30.32 -2.59 -9.07
C ILE A 26 30.58 -1.46 -8.05
N PHE A 27 30.01 -1.57 -6.87
CA PHE A 27 29.98 -0.49 -5.86
C PHE A 27 30.81 -0.79 -4.61
N GLY A 28 31.39 -1.97 -4.50
CA GLY A 28 32.13 -2.44 -3.32
C GLY A 28 31.25 -3.14 -2.29
N SER A 29 31.78 -4.19 -1.65
CA SER A 29 31.03 -5.03 -0.69
C SER A 29 30.70 -4.33 0.64
N THR A 30 31.51 -3.35 1.05
CA THR A 30 31.29 -2.57 2.28
C THR A 30 30.55 -1.25 2.01
N SER A 31 30.27 -0.96 0.74
CA SER A 31 29.64 0.30 0.33
C SER A 31 28.21 0.44 0.84
N GLY A 32 27.89 1.60 1.39
CA GLY A 32 26.51 1.95 1.76
C GLY A 32 25.55 1.99 0.56
N VAL A 33 26.05 2.28 -0.64
CA VAL A 33 25.27 2.22 -1.87
C VAL A 33 24.83 0.78 -2.13
N THR A 34 25.74 -0.20 -2.04
CA THR A 34 25.44 -1.62 -2.22
C THR A 34 24.37 -2.10 -1.25
N TRP A 35 24.53 -1.82 0.05
CA TRP A 35 23.56 -2.22 1.08
C TRP A 35 22.22 -1.52 0.90
N SER A 36 22.22 -0.22 0.62
CA SER A 36 20.98 0.54 0.42
C SER A 36 20.20 0.07 -0.81
N LEU A 37 20.89 -0.16 -1.94
CA LEU A 37 20.28 -0.71 -3.15
C LEU A 37 19.81 -2.15 -2.97
N SER A 38 20.45 -2.94 -2.11
CA SER A 38 19.99 -4.29 -1.76
C SER A 38 18.66 -4.26 -0.99
N ILE A 39 18.50 -3.31 -0.06
CA ILE A 39 17.24 -3.09 0.65
C ILE A 39 16.15 -2.59 -0.32
N ILE A 40 16.47 -1.63 -1.18
CA ILE A 40 15.56 -1.10 -2.21
C ILE A 40 15.13 -2.21 -3.17
N GLY A 41 16.08 -3.03 -3.64
CA GLY A 41 15.83 -4.14 -4.55
C GLY A 41 14.93 -5.21 -3.93
N LEU A 42 15.11 -5.53 -2.65
CA LEU A 42 14.21 -6.41 -1.90
C LEU A 42 12.77 -5.86 -1.92
N VAL A 43 12.58 -4.56 -1.65
CA VAL A 43 11.25 -3.95 -1.68
C VAL A 43 10.63 -4.07 -3.06
N ILE A 44 11.38 -3.72 -4.11
CA ILE A 44 10.89 -3.77 -5.50
C ILE A 44 10.50 -5.21 -5.86
N LEU A 45 11.33 -6.20 -5.53
CA LEU A 45 11.04 -7.61 -5.78
C LEU A 45 9.74 -8.07 -5.11
N ILE A 46 9.60 -7.78 -3.81
CA ILE A 46 8.38 -8.12 -3.06
C ILE A 46 7.15 -7.44 -3.68
N ARG A 47 7.26 -6.17 -4.07
CA ARG A 47 6.17 -5.42 -4.68
C ARG A 47 5.76 -6.00 -6.03
N ILE A 48 6.70 -6.45 -6.85
CA ILE A 48 6.43 -7.12 -8.13
C ILE A 48 5.69 -8.44 -7.90
N ILE A 49 6.16 -9.26 -6.97
CA ILE A 49 5.52 -10.54 -6.61
C ILE A 49 4.08 -10.32 -6.11
N LEU A 50 3.85 -9.24 -5.37
CA LEU A 50 2.54 -8.92 -4.80
C LEU A 50 1.59 -8.18 -5.76
N ILE A 51 2.00 -7.83 -7.00
CA ILE A 51 1.13 -7.15 -7.99
C ILE A 51 -0.23 -7.85 -8.17
N PRO A 52 -0.31 -9.19 -8.40
CA PRO A 52 -1.59 -9.85 -8.59
C PRO A 52 -2.51 -9.74 -7.35
N LEU A 53 -1.94 -9.72 -6.15
CA LEU A 53 -2.68 -9.52 -4.91
C LEU A 53 -3.26 -8.09 -4.84
N PHE A 54 -2.47 -7.08 -5.18
CA PHE A 54 -2.92 -5.69 -5.21
C PHE A 54 -4.00 -5.45 -6.27
N VAL A 55 -3.92 -6.09 -7.42
CA VAL A 55 -4.99 -6.02 -8.44
C VAL A 55 -6.31 -6.57 -7.91
N LYS A 56 -6.29 -7.71 -7.21
CA LYS A 56 -7.48 -8.27 -6.55
C LYS A 56 -8.05 -7.33 -5.49
N GLN A 57 -7.19 -6.72 -4.69
CA GLN A 57 -7.57 -5.74 -3.67
C GLN A 57 -8.27 -4.53 -4.28
N ILE A 58 -7.70 -3.94 -5.35
CA ILE A 58 -8.28 -2.79 -6.04
C ILE A 58 -9.67 -3.12 -6.58
N LYS A 59 -9.87 -4.32 -7.15
CA LYS A 59 -11.19 -4.80 -7.60
C LYS A 59 -12.18 -4.89 -6.44
N SER A 60 -11.77 -5.47 -5.32
CA SER A 60 -12.63 -5.59 -4.12
C SER A 60 -12.98 -4.23 -3.53
N GLN A 61 -12.01 -3.31 -3.45
CA GLN A 61 -12.25 -1.95 -2.95
C GLN A 61 -13.25 -1.19 -3.83
N ARG A 62 -13.20 -1.36 -5.14
CA ARG A 62 -14.19 -0.76 -6.07
C ARG A 62 -15.58 -1.33 -5.87
N ALA A 63 -15.71 -2.64 -5.70
CA ALA A 63 -16.99 -3.28 -5.43
C ALA A 63 -17.61 -2.72 -4.14
N LEU A 64 -16.81 -2.55 -3.07
CA LEU A 64 -17.26 -1.89 -1.84
C LEU A 64 -17.63 -0.42 -2.06
N THR A 65 -16.89 0.31 -2.87
CA THR A 65 -17.20 1.71 -3.18
C THR A 65 -18.54 1.84 -3.92
N ALA A 66 -18.85 0.91 -4.82
CA ALA A 66 -20.14 0.90 -5.52
C ALA A 66 -21.34 0.67 -4.58
N LEU A 67 -21.12 0.03 -3.43
CA LEU A 67 -22.17 -0.20 -2.41
C LEU A 67 -22.38 0.99 -1.45
N GLN A 68 -21.56 2.03 -1.53
CA GLN A 68 -21.63 3.18 -0.61
C GLN A 68 -23.02 3.84 -0.51
N PRO A 69 -23.80 4.05 -1.59
CA PRO A 69 -25.13 4.60 -1.49
C PRO A 69 -26.07 3.74 -0.64
N GLN A 70 -26.02 2.42 -0.83
CA GLN A 70 -26.85 1.46 -0.06
C GLN A 70 -26.40 1.38 1.40
N MET A 71 -25.10 1.43 1.65
CA MET A 71 -24.53 1.50 3.00
C MET A 71 -25.04 2.76 3.75
N LYS A 72 -25.06 3.92 3.08
CA LYS A 72 -25.60 5.16 3.65
C LYS A 72 -27.09 5.04 3.97
N ALA A 73 -27.88 4.43 3.09
CA ALA A 73 -29.30 4.19 3.33
C ALA A 73 -29.54 3.32 4.57
N ILE A 74 -28.75 2.24 4.74
CA ILE A 74 -28.82 1.39 5.94
C ILE A 74 -28.42 2.19 7.19
N GLN A 75 -27.33 2.97 7.13
CA GLN A 75 -26.88 3.79 8.23
C GLN A 75 -27.92 4.83 8.66
N ALA A 76 -28.58 5.46 7.70
CA ALA A 76 -29.65 6.42 7.97
C ALA A 76 -30.90 5.75 8.56
N LYS A 77 -31.28 4.58 8.01
CA LYS A 77 -32.49 3.84 8.44
C LYS A 77 -32.36 3.27 9.86
N TYR A 78 -31.18 2.78 10.23
CA TYR A 78 -30.93 2.13 11.53
C TYR A 78 -30.00 2.97 12.42
N LYS A 79 -30.17 4.30 12.41
CA LYS A 79 -29.30 5.24 13.13
C LYS A 79 -29.25 4.96 14.65
N ASP A 80 -30.37 4.56 15.23
CA ASP A 80 -30.54 4.34 16.67
C ASP A 80 -30.38 2.86 17.07
N ASP A 81 -30.25 1.95 16.10
CA ASP A 81 -30.07 0.51 16.34
C ASP A 81 -28.80 0.01 15.66
N ARG A 82 -27.69 0.09 16.38
CA ARG A 82 -26.36 -0.31 15.88
C ARG A 82 -26.27 -1.81 15.57
N GLN A 83 -26.99 -2.65 16.30
CA GLN A 83 -26.97 -4.09 16.06
C GLN A 83 -27.63 -4.40 14.73
N LYS A 84 -28.84 -3.90 14.49
CA LYS A 84 -29.59 -4.06 13.25
C LYS A 84 -28.86 -3.43 12.05
N GLN A 85 -28.21 -2.28 12.26
CA GLN A 85 -27.37 -1.65 11.27
C GLN A 85 -26.20 -2.58 10.84
N SER A 86 -25.53 -3.22 11.81
CA SER A 86 -24.44 -4.16 11.53
C SER A 86 -24.92 -5.41 10.80
N GLU A 87 -26.06 -5.97 11.19
CA GLU A 87 -26.67 -7.13 10.55
C GLU A 87 -27.05 -6.86 9.08
N GLU A 88 -27.72 -5.75 8.80
CA GLU A 88 -28.10 -5.36 7.44
C GLU A 88 -26.89 -4.98 6.58
N MET A 89 -25.86 -4.39 7.16
CA MET A 89 -24.58 -4.17 6.47
C MET A 89 -23.91 -5.49 6.07
N MET A 90 -23.87 -6.48 6.99
CA MET A 90 -23.30 -7.79 6.69
C MET A 90 -24.13 -8.54 5.65
N LYS A 91 -25.44 -8.39 5.66
CA LYS A 91 -26.35 -8.94 4.66
C LYS A 91 -26.08 -8.32 3.29
N LEU A 92 -25.96 -7.00 3.19
CA LEU A 92 -25.59 -6.28 1.98
C LEU A 92 -24.28 -6.81 1.38
N TYR A 93 -23.24 -6.99 2.21
CA TYR A 93 -21.96 -7.52 1.74
C TYR A 93 -22.07 -8.96 1.21
N LYS A 94 -22.88 -9.81 1.87
CA LYS A 94 -23.12 -11.18 1.42
C LYS A 94 -23.89 -11.23 0.10
N GLU A 95 -24.93 -10.43 -0.06
CA GLU A 95 -25.76 -10.35 -1.29
C GLU A 95 -24.92 -9.94 -2.50
N HIS A 96 -24.02 -8.97 -2.31
CA HIS A 96 -23.12 -8.48 -3.36
C HIS A 96 -21.79 -9.23 -3.46
N LYS A 97 -21.62 -10.34 -2.72
CA LYS A 97 -20.41 -11.17 -2.70
C LYS A 97 -19.13 -10.35 -2.48
N THR A 98 -19.24 -9.28 -1.65
CA THR A 98 -18.12 -8.42 -1.29
C THR A 98 -17.62 -8.74 0.11
N ASN A 99 -16.30 -8.62 0.32
CA ASN A 99 -15.70 -8.84 1.62
C ASN A 99 -15.05 -7.54 2.13
N PRO A 100 -15.56 -6.93 3.22
CA PRO A 100 -14.97 -5.71 3.76
C PRO A 100 -13.52 -5.91 4.25
N LEU A 101 -13.16 -7.12 4.66
CA LEU A 101 -11.79 -7.45 5.09
C LEU A 101 -10.78 -7.52 3.94
N ALA A 102 -11.24 -7.62 2.69
CA ALA A 102 -10.34 -7.65 1.53
C ALA A 102 -9.53 -6.35 1.37
N SER A 103 -10.01 -5.24 1.90
CA SER A 103 -9.30 -3.96 1.87
C SER A 103 -8.11 -3.90 2.85
N CYS A 104 -8.15 -4.63 3.96
CA CYS A 104 -7.05 -4.67 4.94
C CYS A 104 -6.10 -5.86 4.73
N PHE A 105 -6.43 -6.79 3.84
CA PHE A 105 -5.63 -7.98 3.58
C PHE A 105 -4.16 -7.70 3.21
N PRO A 106 -3.80 -6.66 2.43
CA PRO A 106 -2.41 -6.34 2.14
C PRO A 106 -1.59 -5.97 3.37
N ILE A 107 -2.21 -5.30 4.34
CA ILE A 107 -1.54 -4.96 5.61
C ILE A 107 -1.18 -6.25 6.36
N LEU A 108 -2.12 -7.20 6.40
CA LEU A 108 -1.90 -8.51 7.03
C LEU A 108 -0.85 -9.33 6.30
N ALA A 109 -0.84 -9.30 4.96
CA ALA A 109 0.16 -10.00 4.14
C ALA A 109 1.55 -9.35 4.26
N GLN A 110 1.60 -8.02 4.40
CA GLN A 110 2.85 -7.27 4.52
C GLN A 110 3.46 -7.37 5.93
N ALA A 111 2.64 -7.52 6.99
CA ALA A 111 3.12 -7.48 8.36
C ALA A 111 4.22 -8.53 8.66
N PRO A 112 4.09 -9.83 8.29
CA PRO A 112 5.16 -10.81 8.54
C PRO A 112 6.47 -10.45 7.82
N ILE A 113 6.39 -9.93 6.59
CA ILE A 113 7.55 -9.51 5.79
C ILE A 113 8.22 -8.31 6.46
N PHE A 114 7.42 -7.33 6.91
CA PHE A 114 7.92 -6.17 7.64
C PHE A 114 8.64 -6.59 8.93
N PHE A 115 8.03 -7.44 9.75
CA PHE A 115 8.65 -7.90 10.99
C PHE A 115 9.93 -8.69 10.74
N ALA A 116 9.97 -9.50 9.69
CA ALA A 116 11.18 -10.23 9.31
C ALA A 116 12.31 -9.26 8.93
N LEU A 117 12.02 -8.31 8.04
CA LEU A 117 13.01 -7.31 7.64
C LEU A 117 13.45 -6.44 8.82
N PHE A 118 12.49 -5.97 9.63
CA PHE A 118 12.79 -5.18 10.83
C PHE A 118 13.72 -5.93 11.77
N THR A 119 13.49 -7.23 12.01
CA THR A 119 14.34 -8.04 12.86
C THR A 119 15.75 -8.21 12.30
N VAL A 120 15.86 -8.46 10.98
CA VAL A 120 17.14 -8.56 10.28
C VAL A 120 17.93 -7.27 10.37
N LEU A 121 17.32 -6.12 10.03
CA LEU A 121 18.01 -4.82 10.03
C LEU A 121 18.29 -4.31 11.45
N ASN A 122 17.39 -4.55 12.39
CA ASN A 122 17.60 -4.19 13.79
C ASN A 122 18.70 -5.05 14.43
N GLY A 123 18.84 -6.31 14.00
CA GLY A 123 19.95 -7.18 14.40
C GLY A 123 21.31 -6.61 13.99
N ILE A 124 21.42 -6.05 12.78
CA ILE A 124 22.63 -5.37 12.30
C ILE A 124 23.01 -4.17 13.20
N GLY A 125 22.01 -3.43 13.71
CA GLY A 125 22.23 -2.27 14.58
C GLY A 125 22.56 -2.61 16.04
N LYS A 126 22.55 -3.88 16.45
CA LYS A 126 22.94 -4.25 17.81
C LYS A 126 24.45 -4.20 18.01
N ASN A 127 24.87 -4.06 19.27
CA ASN A 127 26.27 -4.11 19.66
C ASN A 127 26.48 -5.22 20.69
N PRO A 128 27.09 -6.37 20.34
CA PRO A 128 27.59 -6.73 19.01
C PRO A 128 26.45 -7.03 18.01
N PRO A 129 26.69 -6.87 16.68
CA PRO A 129 25.70 -7.19 15.65
C PRO A 129 25.25 -8.66 15.69
N VAL A 130 23.93 -8.86 15.55
CA VAL A 130 23.29 -10.18 15.61
C VAL A 130 22.84 -10.61 14.21
N LYS A 131 23.30 -11.78 13.79
CA LYS A 131 22.93 -12.38 12.49
C LYS A 131 21.54 -13.00 12.53
N HIS A 132 20.81 -12.87 11.44
CA HIS A 132 19.51 -13.50 11.22
C HIS A 132 19.45 -14.12 9.81
N GLY A 133 18.77 -15.24 9.69
CA GLY A 133 18.63 -15.97 8.43
C GLY A 133 19.98 -16.49 7.91
N VAL A 134 20.30 -16.17 6.65
CA VAL A 134 21.55 -16.62 5.98
C VAL A 134 22.71 -15.63 6.13
N LEU A 135 22.53 -14.50 6.79
CA LEU A 135 23.59 -13.53 7.01
C LEU A 135 24.74 -14.17 7.81
N THR A 136 25.96 -13.99 7.34
CA THR A 136 27.18 -14.35 8.09
C THR A 136 27.53 -13.24 9.09
N GLN A 137 28.45 -13.52 10.02
CA GLN A 137 28.93 -12.50 10.96
C GLN A 137 29.67 -11.36 10.22
N ALA A 138 30.39 -11.70 9.15
CA ALA A 138 31.05 -10.70 8.30
C ALA A 138 30.03 -9.78 7.61
N ASP A 139 28.94 -10.33 7.11
CA ASP A 139 27.87 -9.54 6.47
C ASP A 139 27.25 -8.54 7.41
N VAL A 140 26.91 -8.94 8.64
CA VAL A 140 26.29 -8.02 9.61
C VAL A 140 27.25 -6.94 10.10
N VAL A 141 28.56 -7.24 10.22
CA VAL A 141 29.59 -6.25 10.56
C VAL A 141 29.76 -5.25 9.41
N ASN A 142 29.87 -5.73 8.17
CA ASN A 142 29.96 -4.88 6.99
C ASN A 142 28.72 -4.00 6.82
N ALA A 143 27.54 -4.56 7.00
CA ALA A 143 26.27 -3.81 6.94
C ALA A 143 26.19 -2.74 8.02
N ALA A 144 26.64 -3.04 9.25
CA ALA A 144 26.63 -2.08 10.37
C ALA A 144 27.50 -0.84 10.08
N GLN A 145 28.60 -1.00 9.32
CA GLN A 145 29.49 0.09 8.92
C GLN A 145 29.06 0.81 7.64
N ALA A 146 28.15 0.23 6.87
CA ALA A 146 27.66 0.78 5.62
C ALA A 146 26.95 2.13 5.85
N LYS A 147 27.27 3.16 5.05
CA LYS A 147 26.77 4.52 5.25
C LYS A 147 25.90 4.98 4.09
N PHE A 148 24.68 5.39 4.40
CA PHE A 148 23.77 6.05 3.48
C PHE A 148 23.88 7.57 3.66
N PHE A 149 24.38 8.28 2.65
CA PHE A 149 24.73 9.72 2.73
C PHE A 149 25.56 10.08 3.97
N GLY A 150 26.55 9.25 4.29
CA GLY A 150 27.45 9.46 5.43
C GLY A 150 26.91 8.98 6.78
N ALA A 151 25.65 8.54 6.88
CA ALA A 151 25.03 8.03 8.09
C ALA A 151 25.00 6.48 8.08
N PRO A 152 25.53 5.79 9.11
CA PRO A 152 25.43 4.33 9.19
C PRO A 152 23.98 3.85 9.14
N ILE A 153 23.71 2.84 8.29
CA ILE A 153 22.34 2.32 8.11
C ILE A 153 21.77 1.63 9.35
N SER A 154 22.64 1.26 10.27
CA SER A 154 22.32 0.62 11.55
C SER A 154 21.91 1.59 12.66
N GLU A 155 22.24 2.89 12.51
CA GLU A 155 22.00 3.88 13.56
C GLU A 155 20.59 4.47 13.51
N THR A 156 20.11 4.90 14.70
CA THR A 156 18.82 5.56 14.89
C THR A 156 19.01 7.02 15.27
N PHE A 157 18.00 7.86 15.08
CA PHE A 157 18.03 9.27 15.47
C PHE A 157 18.31 9.47 16.96
N LEU A 158 17.64 8.67 17.83
CA LEU A 158 17.79 8.78 19.27
C LEU A 158 19.06 8.10 19.78
N GLY A 159 19.54 7.05 19.11
CA GLY A 159 20.70 6.26 19.52
C GLY A 159 22.05 6.88 19.11
N SER A 160 22.04 7.89 18.22
CA SER A 160 23.25 8.49 17.68
C SER A 160 23.47 9.93 18.15
N SER A 161 24.70 10.26 18.48
CA SER A 161 25.14 11.65 18.68
C SER A 161 25.49 12.37 17.37
N SER A 162 25.61 11.64 16.24
CA SER A 162 26.03 12.16 14.94
C SER A 162 24.96 13.07 14.33
N THR A 163 25.36 14.32 14.03
CA THR A 163 24.50 15.27 13.31
C THR A 163 24.08 14.76 11.93
N THR A 164 24.97 14.04 11.23
CA THR A 164 24.67 13.44 9.92
C THR A 164 23.54 12.43 10.02
N VAL A 165 23.53 11.54 11.03
CA VAL A 165 22.46 10.57 11.27
C VAL A 165 21.14 11.30 11.52
N LYS A 166 21.14 12.34 12.34
CA LYS A 166 19.95 13.14 12.64
C LYS A 166 19.38 13.80 11.40
N ILE A 167 20.22 14.43 10.57
CA ILE A 167 19.80 15.08 9.33
C ILE A 167 19.22 14.06 8.34
N VAL A 168 19.92 12.95 8.09
CA VAL A 168 19.45 11.92 7.15
C VAL A 168 18.13 11.32 7.62
N THR A 169 17.98 11.03 8.92
CA THR A 169 16.73 10.53 9.50
C THR A 169 15.57 11.51 9.30
N VAL A 170 15.78 12.80 9.59
CA VAL A 170 14.74 13.84 9.42
C VAL A 170 14.34 13.95 7.95
N ILE A 171 15.28 13.92 7.02
CA ILE A 171 14.99 13.95 5.57
C ILE A 171 14.15 12.73 5.16
N LEU A 172 14.51 11.52 5.60
CA LEU A 172 13.75 10.31 5.28
C LEU A 172 12.34 10.34 5.89
N ILE A 173 12.19 10.80 7.14
CA ILE A 173 10.89 10.94 7.79
C ILE A 173 10.04 11.99 7.07
N ALA A 174 10.61 13.15 6.71
CA ALA A 174 9.90 14.18 5.96
C ALA A 174 9.44 13.66 4.58
N PHE A 175 10.31 12.93 3.88
CA PHE A 175 9.98 12.30 2.60
C PHE A 175 8.85 11.27 2.75
N MET A 176 8.90 10.41 3.77
CA MET A 176 7.85 9.44 4.08
C MET A 176 6.52 10.12 4.40
N SER A 177 6.55 11.15 5.23
CA SER A 177 5.36 11.91 5.61
C SER A 177 4.72 12.60 4.42
N LEU A 178 5.53 13.22 3.55
CA LEU A 178 5.08 13.89 2.33
C LEU A 178 4.46 12.90 1.33
N THR A 179 5.14 11.78 1.08
CA THR A 179 4.63 10.75 0.15
C THR A 179 3.36 10.10 0.68
N THR A 180 3.28 9.82 1.97
CA THR A 180 2.06 9.29 2.61
C THR A 180 0.91 10.29 2.52
N PHE A 181 1.15 11.55 2.89
CA PHE A 181 0.15 12.61 2.82
C PHE A 181 -0.38 12.81 1.39
N THR A 182 0.53 12.92 0.41
CA THR A 182 0.13 13.11 -0.99
C THR A 182 -0.62 11.91 -1.55
N THR A 183 -0.24 10.67 -1.17
CA THR A 183 -0.96 9.45 -1.55
C THR A 183 -2.39 9.44 -1.00
N GLN A 184 -2.56 9.73 0.29
CA GLN A 184 -3.87 9.77 0.93
C GLN A 184 -4.74 10.90 0.37
N ARG A 185 -4.17 12.09 0.19
CA ARG A 185 -4.88 13.21 -0.41
C ARG A 185 -5.36 12.91 -1.83
N GLN A 186 -4.51 12.28 -2.66
CA GLN A 186 -4.90 11.86 -4.00
C GLN A 186 -6.06 10.87 -4.00
N LEU A 187 -6.00 9.88 -3.11
CA LEU A 187 -7.06 8.89 -2.97
C LEU A 187 -8.39 9.57 -2.61
N MET A 188 -8.36 10.50 -1.64
CA MET A 188 -9.56 11.23 -1.20
C MET A 188 -10.12 12.14 -2.29
N VAL A 189 -9.28 12.93 -2.95
CA VAL A 189 -9.72 13.99 -3.87
C VAL A 189 -10.06 13.44 -5.25
N LYS A 190 -9.28 12.49 -5.77
CA LYS A 190 -9.41 11.99 -7.14
C LYS A 190 -9.89 10.54 -7.24
N GLY A 191 -9.59 9.73 -6.24
CA GLY A 191 -9.82 8.28 -6.28
C GLY A 191 -11.18 7.85 -5.76
N MET A 192 -11.90 8.69 -5.01
CA MET A 192 -13.19 8.36 -4.42
C MET A 192 -14.33 9.16 -5.02
N PRO A 193 -15.56 8.60 -5.04
CA PRO A 193 -16.77 9.35 -5.40
C PRO A 193 -16.96 10.57 -4.50
N LYS A 194 -17.53 11.64 -5.06
CA LYS A 194 -17.92 12.82 -4.27
C LYS A 194 -18.95 12.40 -3.21
N MET A 195 -18.66 12.65 -1.96
CA MET A 195 -19.53 12.34 -0.85
C MET A 195 -19.99 13.63 -0.17
N ASP A 196 -21.31 13.73 0.12
CA ASP A 196 -21.83 14.84 0.89
C ASP A 196 -21.21 14.87 2.29
N SER A 197 -20.74 16.05 2.67
CA SER A 197 -19.90 16.25 3.85
C SER A 197 -20.65 16.23 5.20
N SER A 198 -21.98 16.31 5.18
CA SER A 198 -22.78 16.40 6.39
C SER A 198 -22.98 15.05 7.06
N ASN A 199 -22.16 14.64 7.97
CA ASN A 199 -22.28 13.45 8.83
C ASN A 199 -21.71 12.13 8.28
N ASN A 200 -20.67 12.15 7.47
CA ASN A 200 -20.09 10.92 6.93
C ASN A 200 -18.91 10.44 7.81
N MET A 201 -19.16 9.44 8.68
CA MET A 201 -18.15 8.81 9.54
C MET A 201 -16.92 8.34 8.74
N MET A 202 -17.11 7.88 7.49
CA MET A 202 -16.04 7.45 6.62
C MET A 202 -15.12 8.61 6.19
N LEU A 203 -15.70 9.80 5.90
CA LEU A 203 -14.89 10.99 5.59
C LEU A 203 -14.11 11.49 6.81
N GLN A 204 -14.70 11.41 8.00
CA GLN A 204 -13.99 11.75 9.25
C GLN A 204 -12.83 10.79 9.49
N GLN A 205 -13.04 9.47 9.34
CA GLN A 205 -12.01 8.48 9.47
C GLN A 205 -10.86 8.71 8.47
N GLN A 206 -11.19 9.05 7.22
CA GLN A 206 -10.18 9.34 6.20
C GLN A 206 -9.40 10.62 6.50
N LYS A 207 -10.05 11.67 7.01
CA LYS A 207 -9.37 12.89 7.46
C LYS A 207 -8.44 12.62 8.63
N ILE A 208 -8.87 11.82 9.60
CA ILE A 208 -8.02 11.40 10.72
C ILE A 208 -6.79 10.64 10.18
N MET A 209 -6.98 9.69 9.28
CA MET A 209 -5.87 8.97 8.66
C MET A 209 -4.92 9.90 7.90
N LEU A 210 -5.44 10.90 7.17
CA LEU A 210 -4.64 11.84 6.40
C LEU A 210 -3.65 12.63 7.27
N TYR A 211 -4.07 13.06 8.46
CA TYR A 211 -3.24 13.88 9.34
C TYR A 211 -2.52 13.07 10.42
N LEU A 212 -3.14 12.03 10.94
CA LEU A 212 -2.60 11.24 12.04
C LEU A 212 -1.42 10.35 11.59
N PHE A 213 -1.52 9.70 10.42
CA PHE A 213 -0.47 8.79 9.96
C PHE A 213 0.90 9.48 9.78
N PRO A 214 1.02 10.65 9.11
CA PRO A 214 2.31 11.33 9.03
C PRO A 214 2.93 11.65 10.40
N VAL A 215 2.09 12.00 11.38
CA VAL A 215 2.56 12.29 12.75
C VAL A 215 3.03 11.02 13.45
N ILE A 216 2.28 9.90 13.34
CA ILE A 216 2.70 8.61 13.90
C ILE A 216 4.05 8.17 13.29
N PHE A 217 4.21 8.32 11.97
CA PHE A 217 5.47 7.99 11.31
C PHE A 217 6.63 8.90 11.74
N ALA A 218 6.37 10.19 11.96
CA ALA A 218 7.37 11.09 12.47
C ALA A 218 7.85 10.69 13.88
N ILE A 219 6.90 10.39 14.78
CA ILE A 219 7.21 10.00 16.17
C ILE A 219 7.88 8.61 16.22
N SER A 220 7.41 7.63 15.45
CA SER A 220 7.99 6.29 15.46
C SER A 220 9.31 6.22 14.71
N GLY A 221 9.47 7.00 13.65
CA GLY A 221 10.62 6.98 12.75
C GLY A 221 11.95 7.30 13.45
N VAL A 222 11.94 8.14 14.49
CA VAL A 222 13.15 8.47 15.26
C VAL A 222 13.77 7.28 16.00
N ASN A 223 12.98 6.24 16.22
CA ASN A 223 13.43 5.00 16.91
C ASN A 223 13.92 3.93 15.92
N PHE A 224 13.72 4.11 14.62
CA PHE A 224 14.07 3.10 13.64
C PHE A 224 15.47 3.35 13.04
N PRO A 225 16.25 2.28 12.79
CA PRO A 225 17.49 2.35 12.04
C PRO A 225 17.26 2.93 10.64
N ILE A 226 18.26 3.65 10.12
CA ILE A 226 18.19 4.25 8.77
C ILE A 226 17.86 3.20 7.70
N GLY A 227 18.36 1.97 7.81
CA GLY A 227 18.02 0.88 6.89
C GLY A 227 16.52 0.56 6.84
N VAL A 228 15.83 0.63 7.98
CA VAL A 228 14.36 0.46 8.05
C VAL A 228 13.64 1.66 7.42
N LEU A 229 14.17 2.87 7.61
CA LEU A 229 13.61 4.08 6.98
C LEU A 229 13.79 4.07 5.45
N ILE A 230 14.91 3.54 4.93
CA ILE A 230 15.13 3.31 3.49
C ILE A 230 14.05 2.34 2.93
N TYR A 231 13.87 1.21 3.60
CA TYR A 231 12.80 0.26 3.23
C TYR A 231 11.42 0.94 3.19
N TRP A 232 11.08 1.69 4.23
CA TRP A 232 9.78 2.35 4.33
C TRP A 232 9.60 3.47 3.31
N SER A 233 10.64 4.27 3.09
CA SER A 233 10.66 5.32 2.05
C SER A 233 10.45 4.73 0.66
N THR A 234 11.14 3.62 0.34
CA THR A 234 10.98 2.90 -0.93
C THR A 234 9.57 2.34 -1.08
N THR A 235 9.02 1.76 -0.01
CA THR A 235 7.64 1.25 0.04
C THR A 235 6.62 2.35 -0.23
N ASN A 236 6.79 3.53 0.39
CA ASN A 236 5.91 4.67 0.20
C ASN A 236 6.00 5.25 -1.22
N LEU A 237 7.21 5.36 -1.76
CA LEU A 237 7.43 5.83 -3.12
C LEU A 237 6.77 4.90 -4.14
N TRP A 238 6.93 3.58 -3.98
CA TRP A 238 6.23 2.60 -4.82
C TRP A 238 4.73 2.75 -4.73
N THR A 239 4.19 2.83 -3.51
CA THR A 239 2.75 2.97 -3.26
C THR A 239 2.21 4.26 -3.88
N TRP A 240 2.94 5.37 -3.77
CA TRP A 240 2.61 6.64 -4.39
C TRP A 240 2.53 6.53 -5.91
N GLY A 241 3.55 5.95 -6.57
CA GLY A 241 3.56 5.73 -8.02
C GLY A 241 2.44 4.77 -8.47
N GLN A 242 2.25 3.66 -7.75
CA GLN A 242 1.19 2.69 -8.01
C GLN A 242 -0.20 3.33 -7.91
N GLN A 243 -0.45 4.14 -6.88
CA GLN A 243 -1.73 4.83 -6.69
C GLN A 243 -2.01 5.83 -7.84
N PHE A 244 -0.99 6.55 -8.26
CA PHE A 244 -1.06 7.45 -9.42
C PHE A 244 -1.46 6.70 -10.69
N TYR A 245 -0.81 5.58 -10.94
CA TYR A 245 -1.09 4.72 -12.09
C TYR A 245 -2.53 4.19 -12.08
N VAL A 246 -2.98 3.69 -10.92
CA VAL A 246 -4.33 3.13 -10.74
C VAL A 246 -5.41 4.19 -10.92
N ILE A 247 -5.27 5.35 -10.29
CA ILE A 247 -6.24 6.45 -10.43
C ILE A 247 -6.33 6.91 -11.89
N LYS A 248 -5.20 7.01 -12.61
CA LYS A 248 -5.15 7.47 -13.98
C LYS A 248 -5.68 6.46 -14.99
N ARG A 249 -5.32 5.18 -14.86
CA ARG A 249 -5.65 4.11 -15.82
C ARG A 249 -6.97 3.42 -15.56
N ASN A 250 -7.29 3.31 -14.29
CA ASN A 250 -8.43 2.55 -13.79
C ASN A 250 -9.12 3.32 -12.66
N PRO A 251 -9.70 4.49 -12.89
CA PRO A 251 -10.39 5.25 -11.84
C PRO A 251 -11.63 4.52 -11.33
N THR A 252 -12.01 4.80 -10.09
CA THR A 252 -13.22 4.26 -9.48
C THR A 252 -14.45 4.94 -10.09
N PRO A 253 -15.50 4.20 -10.49
CA PRO A 253 -16.74 4.79 -10.98
C PRO A 253 -17.30 5.85 -10.02
N GLY A 254 -17.78 6.98 -10.57
CA GLY A 254 -18.29 8.10 -9.77
C GLY A 254 -17.21 8.98 -9.12
N SER A 255 -15.93 8.70 -9.33
CA SER A 255 -14.85 9.57 -8.86
C SER A 255 -14.52 10.67 -9.88
N PRO A 256 -13.95 11.82 -9.44
CA PRO A 256 -13.52 12.87 -10.35
C PRO A 256 -12.54 12.40 -11.44
N ALA A 257 -11.65 11.47 -11.12
CA ALA A 257 -10.75 10.88 -12.10
C ALA A 257 -11.47 10.02 -13.14
N TYR A 258 -12.59 9.39 -12.78
CA TYR A 258 -13.44 8.66 -13.71
C TYR A 258 -14.15 9.61 -14.66
N GLU A 259 -14.74 10.69 -14.17
CA GLU A 259 -15.35 11.75 -14.98
C GLU A 259 -14.33 12.33 -15.98
N GLU A 260 -13.11 12.68 -15.50
CA GLU A 260 -12.03 13.15 -16.39
C GLU A 260 -11.68 12.13 -17.50
N LEU A 261 -11.66 10.84 -17.18
CA LEU A 261 -11.36 9.79 -18.16
C LEU A 261 -12.48 9.67 -19.20
N GLN A 262 -13.75 9.73 -18.79
CA GLN A 262 -14.91 9.69 -19.68
C GLN A 262 -14.92 10.91 -20.61
N HIS A 263 -14.71 12.11 -20.10
CA HIS A 263 -14.58 13.32 -20.91
C HIS A 263 -13.44 13.22 -21.94
N LYS A 264 -12.28 12.70 -21.55
CA LYS A 264 -11.17 12.47 -22.50
C LYS A 264 -11.50 11.46 -23.58
N LYS A 265 -12.23 10.39 -23.24
CA LYS A 265 -12.68 9.39 -24.22
C LYS A 265 -13.71 9.98 -25.20
N ALA A 266 -14.69 10.73 -24.71
CA ALA A 266 -15.71 11.40 -25.52
C ALA A 266 -15.09 12.41 -26.50
N ARG A 267 -14.16 13.24 -26.03
CA ARG A 267 -13.41 14.18 -26.90
C ARG A 267 -12.60 13.46 -27.98
N LYS A 268 -11.97 12.31 -27.66
CA LYS A 268 -11.23 11.52 -28.66
C LYS A 268 -12.15 10.83 -29.67
N ALA A 269 -13.38 10.49 -29.29
CA ALA A 269 -14.39 9.90 -30.16
C ALA A 269 -15.12 10.92 -31.02
N GLY A 270 -14.82 12.23 -30.91
CA GLY A 270 -15.49 13.29 -31.64
C GLY A 270 -16.91 13.58 -31.14
N THR A 271 -17.34 12.99 -30.05
CA THR A 271 -18.63 13.24 -29.43
C THR A 271 -18.49 14.46 -28.53
N VAL A 272 -18.89 15.62 -28.99
CA VAL A 272 -18.94 16.85 -28.17
C VAL A 272 -20.12 16.69 -27.22
N ILE A 273 -19.82 16.50 -25.95
CA ILE A 273 -20.85 16.58 -24.88
C ILE A 273 -20.82 18.04 -24.41
N ASP A 274 -21.65 18.87 -25.08
CA ASP A 274 -21.94 20.22 -24.62
C ASP A 274 -22.87 20.13 -23.41
N GLY A 275 -22.38 20.54 -22.25
CA GLY A 275 -23.18 20.98 -21.11
C GLY A 275 -24.14 20.00 -20.43
N ALA A 276 -24.27 18.74 -20.84
CA ALA A 276 -25.19 17.78 -20.23
C ALA A 276 -24.53 17.00 -19.13
N THR A 277 -25.17 16.96 -17.98
CA THR A 277 -24.92 16.00 -16.88
C THR A 277 -24.86 14.61 -17.48
N ILE A 278 -23.72 13.92 -17.28
CA ILE A 278 -23.57 12.53 -17.69
C ILE A 278 -24.61 11.72 -16.92
N ASP A 279 -25.61 11.16 -17.65
CA ASP A 279 -26.55 10.19 -17.10
C ASP A 279 -25.75 9.08 -16.40
N GLU A 280 -26.22 8.68 -15.22
CA GLU A 280 -25.66 7.55 -14.47
C GLU A 280 -25.49 6.35 -15.42
N PRO A 281 -24.34 5.66 -15.41
CA PRO A 281 -24.17 4.47 -16.23
C PRO A 281 -25.23 3.46 -15.82
N ARG A 282 -26.08 3.08 -16.79
CA ARG A 282 -27.03 1.98 -16.60
C ARG A 282 -26.26 0.73 -16.17
N PRO A 283 -26.80 -0.06 -15.22
CA PRO A 283 -26.12 -1.25 -14.67
C PRO A 283 -25.77 -2.32 -15.70
N ASP A 284 -26.22 -2.21 -16.95
CA ASP A 284 -26.20 -3.28 -17.94
C ASP A 284 -25.24 -3.07 -19.14
N GLU A 285 -24.36 -2.07 -19.11
CA GLU A 285 -23.34 -1.98 -20.18
C GLU A 285 -22.19 -2.95 -19.92
N ASP A 286 -22.27 -4.04 -20.63
CA ASP A 286 -21.34 -5.16 -20.82
C ASP A 286 -19.86 -4.83 -20.52
N ILE A 287 -19.35 -5.46 -19.46
CA ILE A 287 -17.91 -5.71 -19.30
C ILE A 287 -17.53 -6.72 -20.40
N LYS A 288 -17.16 -6.24 -21.59
CA LYS A 288 -16.55 -7.07 -22.63
C LYS A 288 -15.35 -7.83 -22.03
N GLY A 289 -15.54 -9.10 -21.74
CA GLY A 289 -14.49 -9.99 -21.22
C GLY A 289 -14.96 -11.15 -20.34
N GLN A 290 -16.24 -11.23 -19.96
CA GLN A 290 -16.76 -12.45 -19.33
C GLN A 290 -17.42 -13.37 -20.37
N ARG A 291 -16.78 -14.51 -20.59
CA ARG A 291 -17.32 -15.63 -21.37
C ARG A 291 -18.71 -16.01 -20.82
N GLN A 292 -19.77 -15.78 -21.62
CA GLN A 292 -21.11 -16.21 -21.28
C GLN A 292 -21.15 -17.75 -21.20
N GLN A 293 -21.60 -18.29 -20.07
CA GLN A 293 -21.89 -19.71 -19.98
C GLN A 293 -23.07 -20.07 -20.90
N PRO A 294 -23.00 -21.18 -21.66
CA PRO A 294 -24.10 -21.59 -22.55
C PRO A 294 -25.34 -21.90 -21.72
N LYS A 295 -26.46 -21.29 -22.08
CA LYS A 295 -27.79 -21.61 -21.50
C LYS A 295 -28.14 -23.07 -21.79
N SER A 296 -28.41 -23.87 -20.76
CA SER A 296 -28.85 -25.23 -20.91
C SER A 296 -30.20 -25.30 -21.63
N LYS A 297 -30.27 -26.05 -22.72
CA LYS A 297 -31.53 -26.32 -23.46
C LYS A 297 -32.48 -27.09 -22.56
N LYS A 298 -33.65 -26.52 -22.20
CA LYS A 298 -34.77 -27.25 -21.59
C LYS A 298 -35.25 -28.34 -22.56
N LYS A 299 -35.07 -29.60 -22.15
CA LYS A 299 -35.71 -30.74 -22.84
C LYS A 299 -37.23 -30.61 -22.73
N LYS A 300 -37.93 -30.46 -23.88
CA LYS A 300 -39.38 -30.66 -23.97
C LYS A 300 -39.66 -32.14 -23.72
N LYS A 301 -40.40 -32.46 -22.66
CA LYS A 301 -41.04 -33.78 -22.51
C LYS A 301 -42.25 -33.87 -23.49
N LYS A 302 -42.22 -34.89 -24.30
CA LYS A 302 -43.44 -35.45 -24.94
C LYS A 302 -44.19 -36.28 -23.91
#